data_15e7a4251aa94a1160d08181e7eb3380
#
_entry.id   15e7a4251aa94a1160d08181e7eb3380
#
_cell.length_a   1.000
_cell.length_b   1.000
_cell.length_c   1.000
_cell.angle_alpha   90.00
_cell.angle_beta   90.00
_cell.angle_gamma   90.00
#
_symmetry.space_group_name_H-M   'P 1'
#
loop_
_entity.id
_entity.type
_entity.pdbx_description
1 polymer ?
#
loop_
_entity_poly.entity_id
_entity_poly.type
_entity_poly.pdbx_seq_one_letter_code
_entity_poly.pdbx_strand_id
1 'polypeptide(L)'
;MFAEIITIGDELLIGQVIDTNSAWMGQELNKIGIEVLRIVSIRDREQEIIEAIDNAMERVNIVLVTGGLGPTKDDITKQTLCKYFHTELIFSEEVFENVKQVLAGKIPMNTLNKSQAMVPRDCTVINNPVGSASVSWFERNDKVLISMPGVPQEMIAVMTESVLPKLHNRFQTDVIMHQTFLVQHYPESVLAEKLESWESALPECIKLAYLPKLGIIRLRLTGRGQNREEVKVLLEREKAKLEEILGEDIFSEEDTPLEVIVGELLKKKKLTVSTAESCTGGSIAARLTSIAGSSEYFNGSVVAYSNEVKMGLLHVSSETLEQYGAVSKETVVEMVKGAMKALKTDCAVATSGIAGPGGGTPEKPVGTVWIAAGYKNEIHTYKQETNRGRSMNIERAGNNALLMLRDLLK
;
A
#
# COMPACT_ATOMS: atom_id res chain seq x y z
N MET A 1 -0.77 9.33 -22.99
CA MET A 1 -1.39 10.55 -22.39
C MET A 1 -0.72 10.83 -21.07
N PHE A 2 -0.44 12.11 -20.75
CA PHE A 2 0.32 12.47 -19.54
C PHE A 2 -0.50 13.35 -18.61
N ALA A 3 -0.32 13.10 -17.30
CA ALA A 3 -0.92 13.89 -16.23
C ALA A 3 0.16 14.43 -15.26
N GLU A 4 -0.17 15.51 -14.58
CA GLU A 4 0.59 16.03 -13.42
C GLU A 4 -0.37 16.19 -12.24
N ILE A 5 0.07 15.81 -11.04
CA ILE A 5 -0.72 15.92 -9.83
C ILE A 5 -0.11 17.01 -8.96
N ILE A 6 -0.93 17.97 -8.54
CA ILE A 6 -0.56 19.06 -7.63
C ILE A 6 -1.33 18.86 -6.33
N THR A 7 -0.62 18.66 -5.24
CA THR A 7 -1.21 18.57 -3.91
C THR A 7 -0.96 19.85 -3.14
N ILE A 8 -2.01 20.43 -2.55
CA ILE A 8 -1.96 21.71 -1.86
C ILE A 8 -2.19 21.46 -0.37
N GLY A 9 -1.25 21.91 0.46
CA GLY A 9 -1.33 21.82 1.92
C GLY A 9 0.03 22.00 2.58
N ASP A 10 0.13 22.91 3.53
CA ASP A 10 1.36 23.17 4.30
C ASP A 10 1.74 21.92 5.15
N GLU A 11 0.75 21.14 5.62
CA GLU A 11 0.97 19.92 6.42
C GLU A 11 1.69 18.81 5.64
N LEU A 12 1.57 18.78 4.31
CA LEU A 12 2.31 17.86 3.45
C LEU A 12 3.80 18.24 3.41
N LEU A 13 4.09 19.53 3.28
CA LEU A 13 5.47 20.04 3.15
C LEU A 13 6.27 19.93 4.44
N ILE A 14 5.62 20.06 5.59
CA ILE A 14 6.28 19.87 6.90
C ILE A 14 6.32 18.39 7.33
N GLY A 15 5.76 17.48 6.51
CA GLY A 15 5.77 16.05 6.78
C GLY A 15 4.82 15.59 7.91
N GLN A 16 3.84 16.42 8.27
CA GLN A 16 2.83 16.08 9.28
C GLN A 16 1.83 15.06 8.75
N VAL A 17 1.53 15.12 7.45
CA VAL A 17 0.65 14.20 6.75
C VAL A 17 1.40 13.59 5.56
N ILE A 18 1.20 12.29 5.33
CA ILE A 18 1.73 11.60 4.16
C ILE A 18 0.74 11.78 3.00
N ASP A 19 1.25 12.17 1.83
CA ASP A 19 0.46 12.28 0.61
C ASP A 19 0.01 10.90 0.10
N THR A 20 -1.13 10.46 0.55
CA THR A 20 -1.78 9.23 0.09
C THR A 20 -2.65 9.47 -1.14
N ASN A 21 -3.09 10.71 -1.37
CA ASN A 21 -3.96 11.08 -2.48
C ASN A 21 -3.25 10.92 -3.82
N SER A 22 -2.07 11.49 -3.97
CA SER A 22 -1.32 11.38 -5.22
C SER A 22 -0.89 9.94 -5.51
N ALA A 23 -0.54 9.17 -4.49
CA ALA A 23 -0.21 7.76 -4.65
C ALA A 23 -1.40 6.96 -5.20
N TRP A 24 -2.60 7.17 -4.66
CA TRP A 24 -3.82 6.52 -5.11
C TRP A 24 -4.22 7.00 -6.52
N MET A 25 -4.24 8.32 -6.76
CA MET A 25 -4.54 8.87 -8.09
C MET A 25 -3.60 8.33 -9.17
N GLY A 26 -2.30 8.26 -8.86
CA GLY A 26 -1.31 7.71 -9.80
C GLY A 26 -1.57 6.26 -10.18
N GLN A 27 -2.01 5.43 -9.22
CA GLN A 27 -2.39 4.04 -9.49
C GLN A 27 -3.63 3.95 -10.39
N GLU A 28 -4.67 4.72 -10.11
CA GLU A 28 -5.92 4.65 -10.85
C GLU A 28 -5.81 5.25 -12.26
N LEU A 29 -5.09 6.37 -12.40
CA LEU A 29 -4.79 6.95 -13.72
C LEU A 29 -4.03 5.98 -14.62
N ASN A 30 -3.08 5.26 -14.04
CA ASN A 30 -2.28 4.29 -14.77
C ASN A 30 -3.16 3.13 -15.31
N LYS A 31 -4.17 2.68 -14.54
CA LYS A 31 -5.12 1.63 -14.99
C LYS A 31 -5.91 2.03 -16.23
N ILE A 32 -6.15 3.33 -16.42
CA ILE A 32 -6.85 3.87 -17.59
C ILE A 32 -5.90 4.45 -18.67
N GLY A 33 -4.60 4.10 -18.61
CA GLY A 33 -3.62 4.47 -19.63
C GLY A 33 -3.11 5.90 -19.57
N ILE A 34 -3.28 6.59 -18.43
CA ILE A 34 -2.75 7.93 -18.19
C ILE A 34 -1.51 7.81 -17.30
N GLU A 35 -0.37 8.27 -17.81
CA GLU A 35 0.91 8.25 -17.09
C GLU A 35 1.11 9.56 -16.32
N VAL A 36 1.41 9.45 -15.02
CA VAL A 36 1.74 10.61 -14.20
C VAL A 36 3.21 10.95 -14.37
N LEU A 37 3.49 12.13 -14.95
CA LEU A 37 4.87 12.60 -15.15
C LEU A 37 5.47 13.19 -13.89
N ARG A 38 4.67 13.90 -13.10
CA ARG A 38 5.12 14.57 -11.86
C ARG A 38 4.02 14.59 -10.82
N ILE A 39 4.47 14.60 -9.58
CA ILE A 39 3.68 14.92 -8.39
C ILE A 39 4.40 16.07 -7.70
N VAL A 40 3.68 17.15 -7.42
CA VAL A 40 4.22 18.37 -6.81
C VAL A 40 3.37 18.76 -5.62
N SER A 41 3.98 18.88 -4.45
CA SER A 41 3.31 19.42 -3.26
C SER A 41 3.68 20.90 -3.09
N ILE A 42 2.68 21.74 -2.88
CA ILE A 42 2.85 23.19 -2.75
C ILE A 42 2.08 23.73 -1.54
N ARG A 43 2.39 24.95 -1.15
CA ARG A 43 1.67 25.67 -0.08
C ARG A 43 0.34 26.22 -0.56
N ASP A 44 -0.56 26.49 0.39
CA ASP A 44 -1.78 27.26 0.16
C ASP A 44 -1.46 28.75 -0.05
N ARG A 45 -0.78 29.05 -1.15
CA ARG A 45 -0.43 30.42 -1.56
C ARG A 45 -0.77 30.65 -3.02
N GLU A 46 -1.48 31.74 -3.28
CA GLU A 46 -1.98 32.10 -4.61
C GLU A 46 -0.89 31.99 -5.69
N GLN A 47 0.26 32.61 -5.44
CA GLN A 47 1.35 32.65 -6.42
C GLN A 47 1.91 31.24 -6.70
N GLU A 48 2.12 30.44 -5.65
CA GLU A 48 2.63 29.07 -5.79
C GLU A 48 1.64 28.17 -6.56
N ILE A 49 0.33 28.35 -6.32
CA ILE A 49 -0.73 27.62 -7.04
C ILE A 49 -0.72 27.99 -8.53
N ILE A 50 -0.67 29.31 -8.85
CA ILE A 50 -0.63 29.77 -10.24
C ILE A 50 0.60 29.25 -10.98
N GLU A 51 1.79 29.39 -10.39
CA GLU A 51 3.04 28.92 -10.99
C GLU A 51 3.05 27.40 -11.21
N ALA A 52 2.54 26.63 -10.25
CA ALA A 52 2.46 25.17 -10.38
C ALA A 52 1.51 24.77 -11.53
N ILE A 53 0.36 25.44 -11.63
CA ILE A 53 -0.63 25.18 -12.69
C ILE A 53 -0.07 25.57 -14.06
N ASP A 54 0.55 26.75 -14.21
CA ASP A 54 1.15 27.20 -15.46
C ASP A 54 2.19 26.20 -15.96
N ASN A 55 3.12 25.86 -15.06
CA ASN A 55 4.15 24.88 -15.37
C ASN A 55 3.60 23.50 -15.76
N ALA A 56 2.55 23.03 -15.08
CA ALA A 56 1.90 21.76 -15.39
C ALA A 56 1.14 21.82 -16.72
N MET A 57 0.36 22.88 -16.94
CA MET A 57 -0.41 23.08 -18.17
C MET A 57 0.46 23.24 -19.42
N GLU A 58 1.72 23.64 -19.30
CA GLU A 58 2.67 23.64 -20.41
C GLU A 58 3.08 22.22 -20.81
N ARG A 59 3.31 21.33 -19.83
CA ARG A 59 3.91 20.01 -20.03
C ARG A 59 2.94 18.90 -20.32
N VAL A 60 1.73 18.94 -19.74
CA VAL A 60 0.78 17.82 -19.81
C VAL A 60 -0.58 18.24 -20.30
N ASN A 61 -1.41 17.25 -20.63
CA ASN A 61 -2.79 17.46 -21.05
C ASN A 61 -3.78 17.44 -19.87
N ILE A 62 -3.40 16.81 -18.77
CA ILE A 62 -4.26 16.59 -17.60
C ILE A 62 -3.55 17.07 -16.35
N VAL A 63 -4.13 18.04 -15.67
CA VAL A 63 -3.66 18.52 -14.37
C VAL A 63 -4.70 18.21 -13.32
N LEU A 64 -4.29 17.45 -12.30
CA LEU A 64 -5.13 17.14 -11.15
C LEU A 64 -4.63 17.95 -9.95
N VAL A 65 -5.52 18.70 -9.34
CA VAL A 65 -5.24 19.52 -8.15
C VAL A 65 -6.07 18.97 -6.99
N THR A 66 -5.45 18.71 -5.84
CA THR A 66 -6.16 18.25 -4.64
C THR A 66 -5.74 19.07 -3.42
N GLY A 67 -6.71 19.56 -2.65
CA GLY A 67 -6.51 20.40 -1.47
C GLY A 67 -7.02 21.84 -1.63
N GLY A 68 -7.10 22.56 -0.50
CA GLY A 68 -7.50 23.97 -0.43
C GLY A 68 -8.92 24.30 -0.88
N LEU A 69 -9.87 23.33 -0.79
CA LEU A 69 -11.28 23.50 -1.15
C LEU A 69 -12.23 23.55 0.06
N GLY A 70 -11.70 23.51 1.27
CA GLY A 70 -12.48 23.60 2.49
C GLY A 70 -13.16 24.97 2.68
N PRO A 71 -13.90 25.13 3.79
CA PRO A 71 -14.62 26.36 4.07
C PRO A 71 -13.82 27.38 4.86
N THR A 72 -12.56 27.14 5.15
CA THR A 72 -11.72 28.00 6.00
C THR A 72 -11.02 29.10 5.21
N LYS A 73 -10.40 30.05 5.88
CA LYS A 73 -9.80 31.21 5.20
C LYS A 73 -8.52 30.90 4.45
N ASP A 74 -7.87 29.85 4.82
CA ASP A 74 -6.68 29.28 4.20
C ASP A 74 -7.01 28.48 2.93
N ASP A 75 -8.26 28.07 2.74
CA ASP A 75 -8.72 27.38 1.54
C ASP A 75 -8.93 28.39 0.37
N ILE A 76 -7.87 28.68 -0.36
CA ILE A 76 -7.87 29.71 -1.40
C ILE A 76 -7.90 29.15 -2.84
N THR A 77 -7.88 27.83 -3.00
CA THR A 77 -7.76 27.19 -4.32
C THR A 77 -8.86 27.61 -5.29
N LYS A 78 -10.15 27.61 -4.87
CA LYS A 78 -11.25 28.06 -5.74
C LYS A 78 -11.09 29.48 -6.25
N GLN A 79 -10.69 30.40 -5.36
CA GLN A 79 -10.51 31.81 -5.71
C GLN A 79 -9.31 31.99 -6.64
N THR A 80 -8.23 31.28 -6.39
CA THR A 80 -7.03 31.29 -7.23
C THR A 80 -7.31 30.74 -8.62
N LEU A 81 -8.09 29.66 -8.72
CA LEU A 81 -8.53 29.12 -10.01
C LEU A 81 -9.41 30.10 -10.78
N CYS A 82 -10.30 30.84 -10.10
CA CYS A 82 -11.07 31.88 -10.75
C CYS A 82 -10.19 32.99 -11.35
N LYS A 83 -9.13 33.41 -10.64
CA LYS A 83 -8.15 34.37 -11.19
C LYS A 83 -7.40 33.79 -12.38
N TYR A 84 -6.93 32.55 -12.25
CA TYR A 84 -6.17 31.87 -13.30
C TYR A 84 -6.95 31.70 -14.61
N PHE A 85 -8.22 31.32 -14.50
CA PHE A 85 -9.11 31.11 -15.65
C PHE A 85 -9.88 32.37 -16.09
N HIS A 86 -9.67 33.50 -15.40
CA HIS A 86 -10.37 34.78 -15.63
C HIS A 86 -11.89 34.67 -15.51
N THR A 87 -12.36 33.97 -14.51
CA THR A 87 -13.76 33.72 -14.20
C THR A 87 -14.12 34.21 -12.79
N GLU A 88 -15.35 34.05 -12.37
CA GLU A 88 -15.83 34.46 -11.04
C GLU A 88 -16.58 33.33 -10.36
N LEU A 89 -16.70 33.42 -9.03
CA LEU A 89 -17.52 32.50 -8.23
C LEU A 89 -18.99 32.87 -8.37
N ILE A 90 -19.82 31.89 -8.70
CA ILE A 90 -21.26 31.99 -8.71
C ILE A 90 -21.87 30.99 -7.72
N PHE A 91 -23.06 31.30 -7.20
CA PHE A 91 -23.79 30.37 -6.35
C PHE A 91 -24.47 29.29 -7.20
N SER A 92 -24.25 28.04 -6.86
CA SER A 92 -24.88 26.87 -7.50
C SER A 92 -25.93 26.28 -6.57
N GLU A 93 -27.20 26.33 -6.97
CA GLU A 93 -28.29 25.70 -6.21
C GLU A 93 -28.12 24.18 -6.15
N GLU A 94 -27.69 23.57 -7.24
CA GLU A 94 -27.41 22.12 -7.31
C GLU A 94 -26.35 21.67 -6.28
N VAL A 95 -25.23 22.38 -6.20
CA VAL A 95 -24.19 22.11 -5.20
C VAL A 95 -24.70 22.39 -3.80
N PHE A 96 -25.52 23.42 -3.62
CA PHE A 96 -26.10 23.72 -2.32
C PHE A 96 -27.03 22.62 -1.82
N GLU A 97 -27.86 22.04 -2.69
CA GLU A 97 -28.68 20.88 -2.34
C GLU A 97 -27.83 19.66 -1.98
N ASN A 98 -26.74 19.40 -2.73
CA ASN A 98 -25.79 18.35 -2.38
C ASN A 98 -25.16 18.59 -0.99
N VAL A 99 -24.72 19.82 -0.69
CA VAL A 99 -24.16 20.19 0.62
C VAL A 99 -25.19 19.95 1.73
N LYS A 100 -26.45 20.32 1.52
CA LYS A 100 -27.51 20.06 2.48
C LYS A 100 -27.71 18.56 2.74
N GLN A 101 -27.71 17.75 1.69
CA GLN A 101 -27.88 16.29 1.81
C GLN A 101 -26.72 15.64 2.58
N VAL A 102 -25.49 16.00 2.23
CA VAL A 102 -24.28 15.46 2.89
C VAL A 102 -24.19 15.84 4.36
N LEU A 103 -24.62 17.07 4.71
CA LEU A 103 -24.59 17.57 6.09
C LEU A 103 -25.86 17.24 6.89
N ALA A 104 -26.90 16.71 6.25
CA ALA A 104 -28.17 16.44 6.89
C ALA A 104 -28.03 15.58 8.17
N GLY A 105 -28.52 16.11 9.29
CA GLY A 105 -28.46 15.43 10.58
C GLY A 105 -27.09 15.38 11.26
N LYS A 106 -26.03 15.89 10.62
CA LYS A 106 -24.65 15.87 11.15
C LYS A 106 -24.20 17.23 11.69
N ILE A 107 -24.41 18.30 10.91
CA ILE A 107 -23.93 19.65 11.23
C ILE A 107 -25.00 20.67 10.87
N PRO A 108 -25.27 21.69 11.73
CA PRO A 108 -26.16 22.79 11.38
C PRO A 108 -25.62 23.59 10.19
N MET A 109 -26.52 23.96 9.27
CA MET A 109 -26.17 24.81 8.14
C MET A 109 -25.75 26.21 8.61
N ASN A 110 -24.53 26.62 8.30
CA ASN A 110 -23.99 27.94 8.63
C ASN A 110 -23.51 28.67 7.35
N THR A 111 -23.02 29.89 7.50
CA THR A 111 -22.54 30.72 6.38
C THR A 111 -21.36 30.09 5.65
N LEU A 112 -20.44 29.40 6.38
CA LEU A 112 -19.29 28.74 5.80
C LEU A 112 -19.73 27.52 4.96
N ASN A 113 -20.70 26.75 5.43
CA ASN A 113 -21.26 25.63 4.66
C ASN A 113 -21.98 26.12 3.39
N LYS A 114 -22.65 27.27 3.45
CA LYS A 114 -23.27 27.89 2.26
C LYS A 114 -22.22 28.35 1.24
N SER A 115 -21.05 28.83 1.69
CA SER A 115 -19.97 29.23 0.78
C SER A 115 -19.38 28.07 -0.03
N GLN A 116 -19.56 26.82 0.40
CA GLN A 116 -19.18 25.65 -0.38
C GLN A 116 -19.95 25.53 -1.70
N ALA A 117 -21.15 26.09 -1.78
CA ALA A 117 -21.94 26.17 -3.00
C ALA A 117 -21.48 27.26 -4.00
N MET A 118 -20.47 28.05 -3.63
CA MET A 118 -19.82 28.95 -4.57
C MET A 118 -18.86 28.17 -5.45
N VAL A 119 -19.09 28.22 -6.76
CA VAL A 119 -18.31 27.48 -7.77
C VAL A 119 -17.87 28.40 -8.89
N PRO A 120 -16.73 28.14 -9.57
CA PRO A 120 -16.33 28.93 -10.73
C PRO A 120 -17.37 28.83 -11.85
N ARG A 121 -17.72 29.96 -12.48
CA ARG A 121 -18.73 30.03 -13.55
C ARG A 121 -18.38 29.17 -14.75
N ASP A 122 -17.12 29.23 -15.20
CA ASP A 122 -16.67 28.64 -16.46
C ASP A 122 -16.05 27.25 -16.26
N CYS A 123 -16.53 26.48 -15.28
CA CYS A 123 -16.15 25.10 -15.10
C CYS A 123 -17.37 24.15 -15.19
N THR A 124 -17.10 22.89 -15.51
CA THR A 124 -18.09 21.84 -15.25
C THR A 124 -17.97 21.44 -13.78
N VAL A 125 -19.04 21.60 -13.03
CA VAL A 125 -19.10 21.19 -11.65
C VAL A 125 -19.45 19.71 -11.56
N ILE A 126 -18.73 18.95 -10.71
CA ILE A 126 -19.05 17.58 -10.36
C ILE A 126 -19.36 17.55 -8.87
N ASN A 127 -20.53 17.06 -8.51
CA ASN A 127 -20.95 16.96 -7.12
C ASN A 127 -20.12 15.90 -6.38
N ASN A 128 -19.86 16.17 -5.10
CA ASN A 128 -19.20 15.25 -4.20
C ASN A 128 -20.24 14.49 -3.37
N PRO A 129 -20.43 13.19 -3.58
CA PRO A 129 -21.50 12.44 -2.92
C PRO A 129 -21.26 12.21 -1.44
N VAL A 130 -20.04 12.37 -0.96
CA VAL A 130 -19.64 12.06 0.43
C VAL A 130 -19.11 13.25 1.22
N GLY A 131 -18.97 14.41 0.55
CA GLY A 131 -18.44 15.63 1.16
C GLY A 131 -19.06 16.91 0.63
N SER A 132 -18.73 18.05 1.23
CA SER A 132 -19.29 19.37 0.88
C SER A 132 -18.53 20.10 -0.23
N ALA A 133 -17.28 19.72 -0.50
CA ALA A 133 -16.45 20.36 -1.51
C ALA A 133 -16.68 19.71 -2.88
N SER A 134 -17.25 20.47 -3.82
CA SER A 134 -17.46 20.02 -5.21
C SER A 134 -16.16 20.03 -6.01
N VAL A 135 -16.11 19.23 -7.07
CA VAL A 135 -15.01 19.21 -8.05
C VAL A 135 -15.26 20.28 -9.10
N SER A 136 -14.21 21.00 -9.48
CA SER A 136 -14.21 21.95 -10.60
C SER A 136 -13.39 21.37 -11.75
N TRP A 137 -14.04 21.12 -12.88
CA TRP A 137 -13.43 20.64 -14.11
C TRP A 137 -13.35 21.75 -15.14
N PHE A 138 -12.15 22.21 -15.44
CA PHE A 138 -11.88 23.21 -16.45
C PHE A 138 -11.31 22.58 -17.71
N GLU A 139 -11.74 23.07 -18.87
CA GLU A 139 -11.18 22.70 -20.17
C GLU A 139 -10.65 23.93 -20.90
N ARG A 140 -9.41 23.84 -21.38
CA ARG A 140 -8.76 24.92 -22.15
C ARG A 140 -7.74 24.32 -23.13
N ASN A 141 -7.88 24.63 -24.43
CA ASN A 141 -6.91 24.22 -25.46
C ASN A 141 -6.59 22.71 -25.44
N ASP A 142 -7.64 21.87 -25.46
CA ASP A 142 -7.56 20.39 -25.35
C ASP A 142 -6.89 19.85 -24.09
N LYS A 143 -6.66 20.69 -23.09
CA LYS A 143 -6.17 20.32 -21.77
C LYS A 143 -7.27 20.43 -20.74
N VAL A 144 -7.14 19.64 -19.66
CA VAL A 144 -8.07 19.69 -18.54
C VAL A 144 -7.34 19.97 -17.25
N LEU A 145 -7.95 20.79 -16.40
CA LEU A 145 -7.57 20.96 -15.01
C LEU A 145 -8.75 20.56 -14.12
N ILE A 146 -8.48 19.70 -13.16
CA ILE A 146 -9.50 19.13 -12.29
C ILE A 146 -9.09 19.42 -10.84
N SER A 147 -9.88 20.23 -10.13
CA SER A 147 -9.65 20.56 -8.73
C SER A 147 -10.60 19.77 -7.84
N MET A 148 -10.05 19.06 -6.86
CA MET A 148 -10.73 18.06 -6.04
C MET A 148 -10.47 18.28 -4.54
N PRO A 149 -11.35 17.74 -3.66
CA PRO A 149 -11.13 17.77 -2.22
C PRO A 149 -9.80 17.16 -1.79
N GLY A 150 -9.21 17.68 -0.69
CA GLY A 150 -8.01 17.12 -0.06
C GLY A 150 -8.28 15.89 0.81
N VAL A 151 -9.51 15.73 1.31
CA VAL A 151 -9.91 14.59 2.16
C VAL A 151 -9.86 13.28 1.34
N PRO A 152 -9.06 12.27 1.73
CA PRO A 152 -8.83 11.09 0.90
C PRO A 152 -10.10 10.36 0.48
N GLN A 153 -11.05 10.17 1.40
CA GLN A 153 -12.31 9.46 1.11
C GLN A 153 -13.17 10.22 0.09
N GLU A 154 -13.20 11.54 0.17
CA GLU A 154 -13.92 12.40 -0.77
C GLU A 154 -13.26 12.36 -2.15
N MET A 155 -11.95 12.53 -2.20
CA MET A 155 -11.16 12.47 -3.43
C MET A 155 -11.33 11.12 -4.15
N ILE A 156 -11.25 10.01 -3.42
CA ILE A 156 -11.44 8.65 -3.96
C ILE A 156 -12.83 8.50 -4.57
N ALA A 157 -13.88 8.94 -3.86
CA ALA A 157 -15.25 8.84 -4.33
C ALA A 157 -15.46 9.60 -5.65
N VAL A 158 -15.09 10.88 -5.70
CA VAL A 158 -15.27 11.70 -6.91
C VAL A 158 -14.40 11.23 -8.08
N MET A 159 -13.19 10.76 -7.81
CA MET A 159 -12.33 10.17 -8.82
C MET A 159 -12.97 8.92 -9.42
N THR A 160 -13.39 7.98 -8.58
CA THR A 160 -13.92 6.69 -9.02
C THR A 160 -15.24 6.83 -9.78
N GLU A 161 -16.17 7.61 -9.24
CA GLU A 161 -17.52 7.70 -9.77
C GLU A 161 -17.63 8.63 -10.99
N SER A 162 -16.77 9.65 -11.09
CA SER A 162 -16.97 10.70 -12.08
C SER A 162 -15.71 11.06 -12.88
N VAL A 163 -14.59 11.33 -12.22
CA VAL A 163 -13.41 11.90 -12.89
C VAL A 163 -12.74 10.89 -13.80
N LEU A 164 -12.46 9.67 -13.32
CA LEU A 164 -11.81 8.62 -14.11
C LEU A 164 -12.66 8.21 -15.32
N PRO A 165 -13.99 7.96 -15.21
CA PRO A 165 -14.84 7.67 -16.36
C PRO A 165 -14.85 8.83 -17.38
N LYS A 166 -14.91 10.09 -16.90
CA LYS A 166 -14.91 11.26 -17.78
C LYS A 166 -13.58 11.44 -18.49
N LEU A 167 -12.44 11.20 -17.81
CA LEU A 167 -11.11 11.22 -18.42
C LEU A 167 -10.97 10.12 -19.48
N HIS A 168 -11.39 8.91 -19.16
CA HIS A 168 -11.34 7.79 -20.10
C HIS A 168 -12.16 8.06 -21.38
N ASN A 169 -13.36 8.63 -21.25
CA ASN A 169 -14.22 9.00 -22.38
C ASN A 169 -13.66 10.18 -23.19
N ARG A 170 -13.01 11.14 -22.52
CA ARG A 170 -12.45 12.37 -23.14
C ARG A 170 -11.17 12.08 -23.92
N PHE A 171 -10.32 11.23 -23.38
CA PHE A 171 -9.02 10.91 -23.94
C PHE A 171 -8.99 9.43 -24.34
N GLN A 172 -8.81 9.15 -25.62
CA GLN A 172 -8.57 7.77 -26.09
C GLN A 172 -7.15 7.38 -25.65
N THR A 173 -7.02 6.70 -24.53
CA THR A 173 -5.74 6.35 -23.94
C THR A 173 -5.30 4.95 -24.35
N ASP A 174 -3.99 4.73 -24.44
CA ASP A 174 -3.42 3.40 -24.56
C ASP A 174 -3.83 2.53 -23.37
N VAL A 175 -3.95 1.25 -23.60
CA VAL A 175 -4.11 0.28 -22.53
C VAL A 175 -2.76 0.08 -21.83
N ILE A 176 -2.74 0.22 -20.51
CA ILE A 176 -1.61 -0.19 -19.68
C ILE A 176 -2.08 -1.33 -18.79
N MET A 177 -1.31 -2.41 -18.75
CA MET A 177 -1.57 -3.56 -17.89
C MET A 177 -0.33 -3.89 -17.08
N HIS A 178 -0.54 -4.19 -15.81
CA HIS A 178 0.52 -4.65 -14.91
C HIS A 178 0.27 -6.09 -14.51
N GLN A 179 1.36 -6.83 -14.40
CA GLN A 179 1.40 -8.15 -13.79
C GLN A 179 2.52 -8.15 -12.77
N THR A 180 2.21 -8.48 -11.54
CA THR A 180 3.17 -8.43 -10.43
C THR A 180 3.42 -9.84 -9.92
N PHE A 181 4.70 -10.18 -9.75
CA PHE A 181 5.14 -11.45 -9.19
C PHE A 181 5.88 -11.19 -7.89
N LEU A 182 5.55 -11.95 -6.87
CA LEU A 182 6.28 -11.93 -5.61
C LEU A 182 7.33 -13.03 -5.61
N VAL A 183 8.60 -12.63 -5.51
CA VAL A 183 9.76 -13.53 -5.57
C VAL A 183 10.49 -13.52 -4.22
N GLN A 184 10.90 -14.70 -3.77
CA GLN A 184 11.67 -14.91 -2.54
C GLN A 184 13.06 -15.48 -2.81
N HIS A 185 13.90 -15.56 -1.78
CA HIS A 185 15.24 -16.19 -1.77
C HIS A 185 16.34 -15.47 -2.52
N TYR A 186 16.08 -14.32 -3.14
CA TYR A 186 17.11 -13.58 -3.88
C TYR A 186 17.41 -12.21 -3.25
N PRO A 187 18.70 -11.82 -3.16
CA PRO A 187 19.08 -10.42 -3.22
C PRO A 187 18.72 -9.82 -4.58
N GLU A 188 18.39 -8.54 -4.62
CA GLU A 188 17.96 -7.86 -5.87
C GLU A 188 18.98 -8.00 -6.99
N SER A 189 20.30 -7.79 -6.70
CA SER A 189 21.37 -7.90 -7.70
C SER A 189 21.50 -9.30 -8.28
N VAL A 190 21.34 -10.33 -7.47
CA VAL A 190 21.41 -11.73 -7.92
C VAL A 190 20.19 -12.08 -8.79
N LEU A 191 19.01 -11.56 -8.42
CA LEU A 191 17.82 -11.76 -9.24
C LEU A 191 17.93 -11.04 -10.59
N ALA A 192 18.46 -9.82 -10.60
CA ALA A 192 18.69 -9.05 -11.83
C ALA A 192 19.67 -9.76 -12.76
N GLU A 193 20.80 -10.27 -12.24
CA GLU A 193 21.75 -11.06 -13.02
C GLU A 193 21.11 -12.33 -13.61
N LYS A 194 20.31 -13.04 -12.81
CA LYS A 194 19.60 -14.25 -13.25
C LYS A 194 18.60 -13.97 -14.39
N LEU A 195 17.98 -12.78 -14.39
CA LEU A 195 16.96 -12.39 -15.37
C LEU A 195 17.51 -11.59 -16.56
N GLU A 196 18.79 -11.20 -16.58
CA GLU A 196 19.40 -10.29 -17.55
C GLU A 196 19.11 -10.67 -19.01
N SER A 197 19.30 -11.94 -19.36
CA SER A 197 19.07 -12.44 -20.74
C SER A 197 17.60 -12.33 -21.14
N TRP A 198 16.68 -12.64 -20.25
CA TRP A 198 15.24 -12.55 -20.49
C TRP A 198 14.76 -11.11 -20.52
N GLU A 199 15.23 -10.28 -19.58
CA GLU A 199 14.90 -8.87 -19.51
C GLU A 199 15.33 -8.12 -20.77
N SER A 200 16.56 -8.38 -21.27
CA SER A 200 17.08 -7.79 -22.51
C SER A 200 16.32 -8.22 -23.76
N ALA A 201 15.61 -9.35 -23.72
CA ALA A 201 14.81 -9.88 -24.82
C ALA A 201 13.32 -9.48 -24.75
N LEU A 202 12.93 -8.67 -23.74
CA LEU A 202 11.55 -8.20 -23.61
C LEU A 202 11.14 -7.33 -24.82
N PRO A 203 9.91 -7.45 -25.32
CA PRO A 203 9.37 -6.53 -26.32
C PRO A 203 9.43 -5.07 -25.81
N GLU A 204 9.66 -4.10 -26.70
CA GLU A 204 9.74 -2.66 -26.36
C GLU A 204 8.51 -2.14 -25.60
N CYS A 205 7.33 -2.74 -25.85
CA CYS A 205 6.08 -2.40 -25.19
C CYS A 205 5.95 -3.01 -23.78
N ILE A 206 6.90 -3.84 -23.35
CA ILE A 206 6.91 -4.44 -21.99
C ILE A 206 8.14 -3.94 -21.23
N LYS A 207 7.90 -3.48 -19.99
CA LYS A 207 8.97 -3.06 -19.07
C LYS A 207 8.93 -3.88 -17.80
N LEU A 208 10.09 -4.22 -17.28
CA LEU A 208 10.28 -4.85 -15.97
C LEU A 208 10.67 -3.79 -14.94
N ALA A 209 10.15 -3.92 -13.73
CA ALA A 209 10.58 -3.14 -12.57
C ALA A 209 10.83 -4.08 -11.39
N TYR A 210 11.96 -3.86 -10.70
CA TYR A 210 12.31 -4.51 -9.44
C TYR A 210 11.88 -3.60 -8.29
N LEU A 211 11.03 -4.08 -7.42
CA LEU A 211 10.48 -3.33 -6.29
C LEU A 211 10.77 -4.10 -4.98
N PRO A 212 11.98 -3.94 -4.42
CA PRO A 212 12.39 -4.68 -3.23
C PRO A 212 11.57 -4.27 -2.01
N LYS A 213 11.08 -5.27 -1.29
CA LYS A 213 10.46 -5.15 0.03
C LYS A 213 11.12 -6.17 0.96
N LEU A 214 11.21 -5.87 2.25
CA LEU A 214 11.93 -6.66 3.26
C LEU A 214 11.75 -8.19 3.10
N GLY A 215 12.76 -8.86 2.53
CA GLY A 215 12.77 -10.31 2.30
C GLY A 215 12.02 -10.80 1.05
N ILE A 216 11.42 -9.91 0.29
CA ILE A 216 10.64 -10.21 -0.92
C ILE A 216 11.01 -9.21 -2.01
N ILE A 217 11.09 -9.66 -3.25
CA ILE A 217 11.20 -8.78 -4.41
C ILE A 217 9.89 -8.87 -5.20
N ARG A 218 9.29 -7.72 -5.44
CA ARG A 218 8.17 -7.61 -6.37
C ARG A 218 8.71 -7.33 -7.76
N LEU A 219 8.51 -8.24 -8.68
CA LEU A 219 8.76 -8.03 -10.10
C LEU A 219 7.46 -7.56 -10.73
N ARG A 220 7.47 -6.40 -11.39
CA ARG A 220 6.31 -5.88 -12.08
C ARG A 220 6.58 -5.77 -13.58
N LEU A 221 5.91 -6.58 -14.37
CA LEU A 221 5.80 -6.42 -15.82
C LEU A 221 4.73 -5.37 -16.12
N THR A 222 5.07 -4.41 -16.96
CA THR A 222 4.15 -3.38 -17.44
C THR A 222 4.09 -3.47 -18.94
N GLY A 223 2.96 -3.92 -19.48
CA GLY A 223 2.66 -3.93 -20.90
C GLY A 223 1.85 -2.70 -21.32
N ARG A 224 2.18 -2.11 -22.48
CA ARG A 224 1.50 -0.95 -23.06
C ARG A 224 1.13 -1.23 -24.51
N GLY A 225 -0.08 -0.83 -24.92
CA GLY A 225 -0.54 -0.96 -26.32
C GLY A 225 -1.93 -0.37 -26.53
N GLN A 226 -2.41 -0.41 -27.75
CA GLN A 226 -3.75 0.10 -28.08
C GLN A 226 -4.84 -0.96 -27.87
N ASN A 227 -4.48 -2.23 -27.97
CA ASN A 227 -5.41 -3.35 -27.85
C ASN A 227 -5.14 -4.14 -26.57
N ARG A 228 -6.16 -4.23 -25.72
CA ARG A 228 -6.08 -4.92 -24.41
C ARG A 228 -5.74 -6.40 -24.55
N GLU A 229 -6.33 -7.09 -25.51
CA GLU A 229 -6.10 -8.52 -25.69
C GLU A 229 -4.68 -8.80 -26.20
N GLU A 230 -4.15 -7.96 -27.08
CA GLU A 230 -2.77 -8.08 -27.56
C GLU A 230 -1.76 -7.88 -26.41
N VAL A 231 -1.96 -6.84 -25.60
CA VAL A 231 -1.10 -6.59 -24.41
C VAL A 231 -1.18 -7.75 -23.43
N LYS A 232 -2.38 -8.30 -23.19
CA LYS A 232 -2.58 -9.44 -22.32
C LYS A 232 -1.85 -10.69 -22.82
N VAL A 233 -1.99 -11.02 -24.10
CA VAL A 233 -1.30 -12.18 -24.70
C VAL A 233 0.23 -12.03 -24.59
N LEU A 234 0.76 -10.82 -24.81
CA LEU A 234 2.19 -10.58 -24.66
C LEU A 234 2.66 -10.74 -23.20
N LEU A 235 1.91 -10.21 -22.22
CA LEU A 235 2.23 -10.37 -20.82
C LEU A 235 2.19 -11.84 -20.38
N GLU A 236 1.16 -12.61 -20.80
CA GLU A 236 1.06 -14.04 -20.48
C GLU A 236 2.22 -14.85 -21.07
N ARG A 237 2.66 -14.49 -22.28
CA ARG A 237 3.85 -15.12 -22.87
C ARG A 237 5.13 -14.87 -22.08
N GLU A 238 5.34 -13.61 -21.66
CA GLU A 238 6.54 -13.27 -20.89
C GLU A 238 6.45 -13.80 -19.45
N LYS A 239 5.24 -13.90 -18.87
CA LYS A 239 4.98 -14.61 -17.63
C LYS A 239 5.45 -16.07 -17.70
N ALA A 240 5.02 -16.83 -18.71
CA ALA A 240 5.39 -18.23 -18.86
C ALA A 240 6.93 -18.44 -18.88
N LYS A 241 7.65 -17.54 -19.57
CA LYS A 241 9.13 -17.57 -19.57
C LYS A 241 9.72 -17.27 -18.19
N LEU A 242 9.15 -16.29 -17.47
CA LEU A 242 9.59 -15.95 -16.13
C LEU A 242 9.37 -17.12 -15.15
N GLU A 243 8.26 -17.83 -15.29
CA GLU A 243 7.94 -19.04 -14.52
C GLU A 243 8.92 -20.19 -14.81
N GLU A 244 9.34 -20.35 -16.07
CA GLU A 244 10.40 -21.34 -16.42
C GLU A 244 11.73 -21.01 -15.75
N ILE A 245 12.08 -19.71 -15.61
CA ILE A 245 13.35 -19.29 -15.02
C ILE A 245 13.34 -19.37 -13.49
N LEU A 246 12.25 -18.98 -12.85
CA LEU A 246 12.18 -18.80 -11.40
C LEU A 246 11.41 -19.94 -10.69
N GLY A 247 10.49 -20.62 -11.37
CA GLY A 247 9.74 -21.76 -10.82
C GLY A 247 9.07 -21.42 -9.46
N GLU A 248 9.36 -22.25 -8.46
CA GLU A 248 8.80 -22.13 -7.11
C GLU A 248 9.26 -20.89 -6.33
N ASP A 249 10.28 -20.18 -6.79
CA ASP A 249 10.72 -18.93 -6.18
C ASP A 249 9.68 -17.82 -6.38
N ILE A 250 8.82 -17.92 -7.42
CA ILE A 250 7.60 -17.12 -7.53
C ILE A 250 6.56 -17.72 -6.59
N PHE A 251 6.16 -16.97 -5.59
CA PHE A 251 5.18 -17.46 -4.62
C PHE A 251 3.79 -16.81 -4.73
N SER A 252 3.66 -15.76 -5.52
CA SER A 252 2.39 -15.15 -5.91
C SER A 252 2.53 -14.44 -7.25
N GLU A 253 1.48 -14.48 -8.04
CA GLU A 253 1.35 -13.80 -9.33
C GLU A 253 0.57 -12.49 -9.22
N GLU A 254 0.26 -12.08 -8.01
CA GLU A 254 -0.43 -10.83 -7.68
C GLU A 254 0.30 -10.15 -6.52
N ASP A 255 0.13 -8.84 -6.39
CA ASP A 255 0.65 -8.07 -5.24
C ASP A 255 -0.20 -8.31 -3.98
N THR A 256 -0.44 -9.57 -3.69
CA THR A 256 -1.26 -10.01 -2.57
C THR A 256 -0.44 -10.02 -1.28
N PRO A 257 -0.90 -9.41 -0.18
CA PRO A 257 -0.21 -9.48 1.10
C PRO A 257 -0.01 -10.91 1.59
N LEU A 258 1.14 -11.18 2.23
CA LEU A 258 1.48 -12.53 2.73
C LEU A 258 0.44 -13.09 3.68
N GLU A 259 -0.12 -12.26 4.55
CA GLU A 259 -1.17 -12.61 5.49
C GLU A 259 -2.45 -13.11 4.80
N VAL A 260 -2.77 -12.58 3.62
CA VAL A 260 -3.89 -13.04 2.78
C VAL A 260 -3.55 -14.41 2.20
N ILE A 261 -2.36 -14.55 1.57
CA ILE A 261 -1.90 -15.81 0.97
C ILE A 261 -1.91 -16.95 1.99
N VAL A 262 -1.38 -16.69 3.19
CA VAL A 262 -1.35 -17.68 4.29
C VAL A 262 -2.76 -17.97 4.79
N GLY A 263 -3.60 -16.96 4.94
CA GLY A 263 -4.99 -17.10 5.38
C GLY A 263 -5.83 -17.98 4.42
N GLU A 264 -5.71 -17.74 3.11
CA GLU A 264 -6.38 -18.54 2.09
C GLU A 264 -5.90 -20.00 2.08
N LEU A 265 -4.59 -20.21 2.25
CA LEU A 265 -4.01 -21.54 2.33
C LEU A 265 -4.53 -22.31 3.56
N LEU A 266 -4.58 -21.65 4.71
CA LEU A 266 -5.13 -22.23 5.94
C LEU A 266 -6.62 -22.58 5.79
N LYS A 267 -7.43 -21.66 5.24
CA LYS A 267 -8.85 -21.91 4.95
C LYS A 267 -9.04 -23.09 4.01
N LYS A 268 -8.30 -23.11 2.89
CA LYS A 268 -8.36 -24.21 1.90
C LYS A 268 -8.05 -25.57 2.53
N LYS A 269 -7.06 -25.62 3.43
CA LYS A 269 -6.67 -26.86 4.13
C LYS A 269 -7.47 -27.12 5.40
N LYS A 270 -8.35 -26.20 5.81
CA LYS A 270 -9.13 -26.25 7.06
C LYS A 270 -8.24 -26.41 8.30
N LEU A 271 -7.15 -25.64 8.33
CA LEU A 271 -6.17 -25.64 9.40
C LEU A 271 -6.28 -24.37 10.24
N THR A 272 -5.93 -24.50 11.52
CA THR A 272 -5.88 -23.40 12.47
C THR A 272 -4.44 -23.02 12.79
N VAL A 273 -4.20 -21.73 13.06
CA VAL A 273 -2.87 -21.19 13.38
C VAL A 273 -2.89 -20.34 14.63
N SER A 274 -1.76 -20.35 15.34
CA SER A 274 -1.46 -19.43 16.45
C SER A 274 -0.10 -18.79 16.30
N THR A 275 0.17 -17.71 17.06
CA THR A 275 1.49 -17.07 17.11
C THR A 275 2.05 -17.02 18.52
N ALA A 276 3.37 -17.17 18.64
CA ALA A 276 4.13 -16.95 19.87
C ALA A 276 5.21 -15.90 19.62
N GLU A 277 4.96 -14.68 20.04
CA GLU A 277 5.74 -13.53 19.64
C GLU A 277 6.52 -12.94 20.81
N SER A 278 7.83 -12.75 20.63
CA SER A 278 8.66 -12.01 21.57
C SER A 278 9.03 -10.65 20.98
N CYS A 279 10.10 -10.56 20.19
CA CYS A 279 10.56 -9.28 19.63
C CYS A 279 9.60 -8.64 18.62
N THR A 280 8.70 -9.39 17.98
CA THR A 280 7.68 -8.88 17.06
C THR A 280 6.45 -8.29 17.76
N GLY A 281 6.27 -8.58 19.06
CA GLY A 281 5.34 -7.88 19.94
C GLY A 281 3.87 -7.96 19.56
N GLY A 282 3.43 -9.00 18.85
CA GLY A 282 2.04 -9.17 18.35
C GLY A 282 1.83 -8.68 16.92
N SER A 283 2.87 -8.23 16.23
CA SER A 283 2.72 -7.69 14.86
C SER A 283 2.29 -8.75 13.84
N ILE A 284 2.68 -10.02 14.02
CA ILE A 284 2.24 -11.12 13.15
C ILE A 284 0.75 -11.41 13.37
N ALA A 285 0.34 -11.47 14.63
CA ALA A 285 -1.07 -11.62 15.01
C ALA A 285 -1.93 -10.47 14.45
N ALA A 286 -1.48 -9.23 14.59
CA ALA A 286 -2.17 -8.05 14.05
C ALA A 286 -2.35 -8.12 12.54
N ARG A 287 -1.34 -8.58 11.80
CA ARG A 287 -1.43 -8.79 10.34
C ARG A 287 -2.45 -9.85 9.98
N LEU A 288 -2.41 -11.02 10.61
CA LEU A 288 -3.38 -12.10 10.35
C LEU A 288 -4.81 -11.66 10.66
N THR A 289 -5.02 -10.94 11.76
CA THR A 289 -6.34 -10.45 12.17
C THR A 289 -6.84 -9.23 11.40
N SER A 290 -5.99 -8.54 10.65
CA SER A 290 -6.41 -7.46 9.75
C SER A 290 -7.24 -7.94 8.57
N ILE A 291 -7.22 -9.24 8.29
CA ILE A 291 -7.96 -9.86 7.18
C ILE A 291 -9.35 -10.28 7.65
N ALA A 292 -10.38 -9.81 6.95
CA ALA A 292 -11.77 -10.18 7.25
C ALA A 292 -11.95 -11.71 7.14
N GLY A 293 -12.62 -12.31 8.13
CA GLY A 293 -12.82 -13.76 8.22
C GLY A 293 -11.62 -14.54 8.78
N SER A 294 -10.62 -13.86 9.36
CA SER A 294 -9.47 -14.49 10.01
C SER A 294 -9.84 -15.41 11.18
N SER A 295 -11.00 -15.19 11.81
CA SER A 295 -11.52 -16.07 12.88
C SER A 295 -11.78 -17.51 12.45
N GLU A 296 -11.81 -17.80 11.15
CA GLU A 296 -11.95 -19.17 10.65
C GLU A 296 -10.66 -19.99 10.82
N TYR A 297 -9.50 -19.34 10.92
CA TYR A 297 -8.20 -20.02 10.96
C TYR A 297 -7.27 -19.53 12.09
N PHE A 298 -7.48 -18.33 12.64
CA PHE A 298 -6.60 -17.75 13.66
C PHE A 298 -7.23 -17.89 15.06
N ASN A 299 -6.64 -18.74 15.93
CA ASN A 299 -7.18 -18.98 17.26
C ASN A 299 -6.64 -17.98 18.31
N GLY A 300 -5.47 -17.40 18.08
CA GLY A 300 -4.91 -16.44 19.03
C GLY A 300 -3.38 -16.34 19.01
N SER A 301 -2.87 -15.51 19.91
CA SER A 301 -1.44 -15.20 20.04
C SER A 301 -1.01 -15.14 21.50
N VAL A 302 0.21 -15.58 21.77
CA VAL A 302 0.89 -15.33 23.04
C VAL A 302 2.04 -14.36 22.78
N VAL A 303 1.95 -13.14 23.30
CA VAL A 303 3.06 -12.18 23.31
C VAL A 303 3.95 -12.51 24.51
N ALA A 304 4.91 -13.43 24.30
CA ALA A 304 5.83 -13.93 25.33
C ALA A 304 7.08 -13.04 25.40
N TYR A 305 6.93 -11.80 25.89
CA TYR A 305 8.00 -10.81 25.89
C TYR A 305 9.06 -11.09 26.97
N SER A 306 8.65 -11.55 28.16
CA SER A 306 9.55 -11.95 29.23
C SER A 306 9.80 -13.48 29.27
N ASN A 307 10.83 -13.92 29.99
CA ASN A 307 11.11 -15.33 30.16
C ASN A 307 10.05 -16.05 31.01
N GLU A 308 9.48 -15.35 31.99
CA GLU A 308 8.39 -15.86 32.82
C GLU A 308 7.17 -16.23 31.99
N VAL A 309 6.83 -15.40 31.00
CA VAL A 309 5.72 -15.67 30.06
C VAL A 309 6.06 -16.83 29.14
N LYS A 310 7.31 -16.94 28.66
CA LYS A 310 7.76 -18.08 27.86
C LYS A 310 7.62 -19.40 28.62
N MET A 311 8.04 -19.42 29.89
CA MET A 311 7.91 -20.57 30.76
C MET A 311 6.45 -20.85 31.15
N GLY A 312 5.74 -19.84 31.65
CA GLY A 312 4.40 -20.00 32.25
C GLY A 312 3.30 -20.31 31.24
N LEU A 313 3.32 -19.71 30.05
CA LEU A 313 2.26 -19.90 29.05
C LEU A 313 2.66 -20.83 27.89
N LEU A 314 3.92 -20.80 27.48
CA LEU A 314 4.40 -21.59 26.34
C LEU A 314 5.21 -22.83 26.79
N HIS A 315 5.40 -23.01 28.10
CA HIS A 315 6.13 -24.14 28.70
C HIS A 315 7.55 -24.31 28.15
N VAL A 316 8.21 -23.20 27.79
CA VAL A 316 9.64 -23.20 27.49
C VAL A 316 10.38 -23.61 28.76
N SER A 317 11.30 -24.57 28.68
CA SER A 317 11.98 -25.07 29.89
C SER A 317 12.98 -24.04 30.45
N SER A 318 13.17 -24.02 31.74
CA SER A 318 14.19 -23.19 32.40
C SER A 318 15.60 -23.57 31.92
N GLU A 319 15.83 -24.85 31.72
CA GLU A 319 17.09 -25.40 31.23
C GLU A 319 17.43 -24.87 29.83
N THR A 320 16.43 -24.82 28.95
CA THR A 320 16.59 -24.25 27.58
C THR A 320 16.98 -22.77 27.65
N LEU A 321 16.31 -22.01 28.53
CA LEU A 321 16.60 -20.58 28.69
C LEU A 321 17.98 -20.32 29.34
N GLU A 322 18.39 -21.16 30.31
CA GLU A 322 19.68 -21.06 30.95
C GLU A 322 20.84 -21.45 30.00
N GLN A 323 20.67 -22.53 29.24
CA GLN A 323 21.72 -23.07 28.39
C GLN A 323 21.88 -22.30 27.05
N TYR A 324 20.79 -21.92 26.42
CA TYR A 324 20.78 -21.35 25.05
C TYR A 324 20.35 -19.88 25.03
N GLY A 325 19.68 -19.42 26.10
CA GLY A 325 19.12 -18.09 26.21
C GLY A 325 17.80 -17.93 25.45
N ALA A 326 17.11 -16.82 25.71
CA ALA A 326 15.82 -16.52 25.11
C ALA A 326 15.88 -16.37 23.56
N VAL A 327 17.03 -15.96 23.02
CA VAL A 327 17.25 -15.78 21.59
C VAL A 327 18.04 -16.98 21.05
N SER A 328 17.35 -18.07 20.80
CA SER A 328 17.94 -19.33 20.33
C SER A 328 16.97 -20.15 19.49
N LYS A 329 17.51 -21.09 18.73
CA LYS A 329 16.74 -22.08 17.97
C LYS A 329 15.86 -22.91 18.91
N GLU A 330 16.43 -23.38 19.99
CA GLU A 330 15.80 -24.25 20.99
C GLU A 330 14.58 -23.56 21.59
N THR A 331 14.74 -22.30 21.99
CA THR A 331 13.64 -21.50 22.58
C THR A 331 12.47 -21.33 21.59
N VAL A 332 12.71 -20.97 20.31
CA VAL A 332 11.59 -20.77 19.37
C VAL A 332 10.90 -22.07 18.99
N VAL A 333 11.61 -23.20 18.99
CA VAL A 333 11.03 -24.53 18.78
C VAL A 333 10.07 -24.89 19.93
N GLU A 334 10.48 -24.65 21.18
CA GLU A 334 9.60 -24.86 22.33
C GLU A 334 8.42 -23.87 22.34
N MET A 335 8.64 -22.61 21.96
CA MET A 335 7.57 -21.62 21.81
C MET A 335 6.51 -22.04 20.79
N VAL A 336 6.89 -22.60 19.63
CA VAL A 336 5.95 -23.12 18.62
C VAL A 336 5.14 -24.28 19.21
N LYS A 337 5.79 -25.27 19.82
CA LYS A 337 5.11 -26.41 20.44
C LYS A 337 4.14 -25.97 21.55
N GLY A 338 4.61 -25.01 22.38
CA GLY A 338 3.80 -24.44 23.45
C GLY A 338 2.56 -23.71 22.91
N ALA A 339 2.70 -22.90 21.87
CA ALA A 339 1.60 -22.19 21.25
C ALA A 339 0.55 -23.12 20.65
N MET A 340 0.99 -24.12 19.86
CA MET A 340 0.09 -25.13 19.29
C MET A 340 -0.71 -25.85 20.39
N LYS A 341 -0.06 -26.20 21.48
CA LYS A 341 -0.70 -26.90 22.62
C LYS A 341 -1.65 -25.97 23.37
N ALA A 342 -1.19 -24.77 23.76
CA ALA A 342 -1.97 -23.84 24.56
C ALA A 342 -3.21 -23.31 23.85
N LEU A 343 -3.10 -23.04 22.54
CA LEU A 343 -4.17 -22.45 21.72
C LEU A 343 -4.91 -23.50 20.86
N LYS A 344 -4.52 -24.78 20.99
CA LYS A 344 -5.13 -25.93 20.29
C LYS A 344 -5.20 -25.68 18.79
N THR A 345 -4.06 -25.36 18.19
CA THR A 345 -3.95 -25.10 16.74
C THR A 345 -3.13 -26.17 16.04
N ASP A 346 -3.40 -26.34 14.73
CA ASP A 346 -2.69 -27.28 13.86
C ASP A 346 -1.29 -26.78 13.52
N CYS A 347 -1.13 -25.44 13.48
CA CYS A 347 0.10 -24.77 13.12
C CYS A 347 0.43 -23.66 14.12
N ALA A 348 1.70 -23.30 14.20
CA ALA A 348 2.12 -22.06 14.89
C ALA A 348 3.36 -21.47 14.27
N VAL A 349 3.54 -20.17 14.45
CA VAL A 349 4.81 -19.48 14.22
C VAL A 349 5.30 -18.85 15.50
N ALA A 350 6.64 -18.83 15.69
CA ALA A 350 7.26 -18.18 16.84
C ALA A 350 8.44 -17.30 16.42
N THR A 351 8.65 -16.22 17.17
CA THR A 351 9.78 -15.30 17.01
C THR A 351 10.40 -14.95 18.34
N SER A 352 11.71 -15.02 18.41
CA SER A 352 12.48 -14.49 19.56
C SER A 352 13.77 -13.86 19.07
N GLY A 353 14.08 -12.63 19.49
CA GLY A 353 15.22 -11.92 18.92
C GLY A 353 15.49 -10.55 19.54
N ILE A 354 16.53 -9.91 19.01
CA ILE A 354 17.02 -8.60 19.42
C ILE A 354 16.69 -7.60 18.29
N ALA A 355 15.54 -6.97 18.40
CA ALA A 355 15.07 -6.01 17.37
C ALA A 355 15.87 -4.70 17.39
N GLY A 356 16.51 -4.34 18.52
CA GLY A 356 17.28 -3.11 18.67
C GLY A 356 16.48 -1.94 19.26
N PRO A 357 17.09 -0.73 19.41
CA PRO A 357 18.47 -0.39 19.02
C PRO A 357 19.54 -0.98 19.96
N GLY A 358 19.20 -1.37 21.18
CA GLY A 358 20.08 -1.98 22.18
C GLY A 358 19.86 -3.49 22.34
N GLY A 359 20.58 -4.09 23.30
CA GLY A 359 20.41 -5.49 23.71
C GLY A 359 21.23 -6.51 22.91
N GLY A 360 22.01 -6.07 21.94
CA GLY A 360 22.94 -6.94 21.20
C GLY A 360 24.22 -7.27 21.96
N THR A 361 24.76 -8.45 21.68
CA THR A 361 26.10 -8.88 22.10
C THR A 361 26.94 -9.22 20.87
N PRO A 362 28.28 -9.41 20.99
CA PRO A 362 29.09 -9.86 19.87
C PRO A 362 28.60 -11.16 19.23
N GLU A 363 28.09 -12.10 20.03
CA GLU A 363 27.59 -13.41 19.58
C GLU A 363 26.15 -13.33 19.03
N LYS A 364 25.36 -12.37 19.51
CA LYS A 364 23.97 -12.15 19.12
C LYS A 364 23.75 -10.64 18.88
N PRO A 365 24.25 -10.09 17.75
CA PRO A 365 24.13 -8.67 17.47
C PRO A 365 22.66 -8.24 17.27
N VAL A 366 22.41 -6.92 17.33
CA VAL A 366 21.09 -6.35 16.98
C VAL A 366 20.69 -6.80 15.59
N GLY A 367 19.42 -7.22 15.43
CA GLY A 367 18.91 -7.80 14.21
C GLY A 367 18.92 -9.32 14.18
N THR A 368 19.54 -9.97 15.20
CA THR A 368 19.46 -11.43 15.37
C THR A 368 18.05 -11.80 15.84
N VAL A 369 17.32 -12.52 15.01
CA VAL A 369 15.98 -13.04 15.32
C VAL A 369 15.92 -14.51 14.92
N TRP A 370 15.60 -15.37 15.86
CA TRP A 370 15.22 -16.74 15.60
C TRP A 370 13.71 -16.81 15.31
N ILE A 371 13.36 -17.56 14.29
CA ILE A 371 12.00 -17.73 13.77
C ILE A 371 11.77 -19.23 13.66
N ALA A 372 10.58 -19.67 14.05
CA ALA A 372 10.15 -21.05 13.82
C ALA A 372 8.72 -21.08 13.26
N ALA A 373 8.45 -22.01 12.38
CA ALA A 373 7.11 -22.38 11.92
C ALA A 373 6.92 -23.87 12.13
N GLY A 374 5.77 -24.27 12.68
CA GLY A 374 5.44 -25.65 12.95
C GLY A 374 4.08 -26.05 12.41
N TYR A 375 4.02 -27.27 11.87
CA TYR A 375 2.78 -27.95 11.45
C TYR A 375 2.87 -29.43 11.77
N LYS A 376 1.93 -29.95 12.52
CA LYS A 376 1.98 -31.32 13.04
C LYS A 376 3.26 -31.56 13.85
N ASN A 377 4.11 -32.49 13.40
CA ASN A 377 5.38 -32.84 14.06
C ASN A 377 6.59 -32.19 13.38
N GLU A 378 6.39 -31.43 12.33
CA GLU A 378 7.45 -30.76 11.55
C GLU A 378 7.62 -29.33 12.04
N ILE A 379 8.86 -28.93 12.32
CA ILE A 379 9.19 -27.57 12.73
C ILE A 379 10.43 -27.12 11.98
N HIS A 380 10.25 -26.09 11.18
CA HIS A 380 11.34 -25.40 10.49
C HIS A 380 11.80 -24.20 11.31
N THR A 381 13.10 -23.90 11.24
CA THR A 381 13.69 -22.76 11.94
C THR A 381 14.58 -21.95 10.99
N TYR A 382 14.57 -20.65 11.20
CA TYR A 382 15.41 -19.71 10.47
C TYR A 382 16.04 -18.66 11.40
N LYS A 383 17.32 -18.34 11.17
CA LYS A 383 18.03 -17.27 11.89
C LYS A 383 18.19 -16.06 10.99
N GLN A 384 17.52 -14.97 11.31
CA GLN A 384 17.71 -13.68 10.68
C GLN A 384 18.91 -12.97 11.34
N GLU A 385 19.85 -12.46 10.53
CA GLU A 385 21.03 -11.73 10.98
C GLU A 385 21.20 -10.42 10.21
N THR A 386 20.18 -9.55 10.24
CA THR A 386 20.20 -8.31 9.48
C THR A 386 19.70 -7.16 10.35
N ASN A 387 20.54 -6.15 10.52
CA ASN A 387 20.16 -4.93 11.24
C ASN A 387 19.84 -3.79 10.26
N ARG A 388 18.56 -3.43 10.20
CA ARG A 388 18.03 -2.28 9.44
C ARG A 388 17.22 -1.33 10.33
N GLY A 389 17.43 -1.40 11.64
CA GLY A 389 16.62 -0.70 12.65
C GLY A 389 15.42 -1.51 13.11
N ARG A 390 14.93 -1.17 14.32
CA ARG A 390 13.92 -1.95 15.06
C ARG A 390 12.67 -2.29 14.23
N SER A 391 12.05 -1.30 13.63
CA SER A 391 10.80 -1.50 12.85
C SER A 391 11.02 -2.44 11.68
N MET A 392 12.11 -2.26 10.91
CA MET A 392 12.43 -3.10 9.78
C MET A 392 12.83 -4.52 10.19
N ASN A 393 13.52 -4.67 11.32
CA ASN A 393 13.89 -5.99 11.86
C ASN A 393 12.64 -6.78 12.26
N ILE A 394 11.65 -6.11 12.88
CA ILE A 394 10.34 -6.69 13.26
C ILE A 394 9.54 -7.09 12.01
N GLU A 395 9.39 -6.18 11.05
CA GLU A 395 8.65 -6.44 9.82
C GLU A 395 9.24 -7.61 9.03
N ARG A 396 10.58 -7.64 8.89
CA ARG A 396 11.29 -8.73 8.21
C ARG A 396 11.10 -10.07 8.91
N ALA A 397 11.15 -10.08 10.25
CA ALA A 397 10.91 -11.30 11.03
C ALA A 397 9.48 -11.81 10.83
N GLY A 398 8.50 -10.92 10.78
CA GLY A 398 7.11 -11.26 10.45
C GLY A 398 6.95 -11.83 9.03
N ASN A 399 7.60 -11.22 8.03
CA ASN A 399 7.59 -11.76 6.66
C ASN A 399 8.21 -13.16 6.60
N ASN A 400 9.37 -13.36 7.22
CA ASN A 400 10.03 -14.66 7.24
C ASN A 400 9.17 -15.72 7.94
N ALA A 401 8.49 -15.36 9.05
CA ALA A 401 7.60 -16.27 9.76
C ALA A 401 6.42 -16.73 8.90
N LEU A 402 5.78 -15.80 8.19
CA LEU A 402 4.67 -16.10 7.31
C LEU A 402 5.10 -16.88 6.04
N LEU A 403 6.26 -16.57 5.47
CA LEU A 403 6.83 -17.33 4.36
C LEU A 403 7.15 -18.76 4.77
N MET A 404 7.81 -18.98 5.91
CA MET A 404 8.11 -20.31 6.44
C MET A 404 6.84 -21.11 6.70
N LEU A 405 5.80 -20.49 7.26
CA LEU A 405 4.51 -21.17 7.48
C LEU A 405 3.87 -21.56 6.13
N ARG A 406 3.86 -20.66 5.16
CA ARG A 406 3.35 -20.94 3.82
C ARG A 406 4.06 -22.13 3.19
N ASP A 407 5.39 -22.16 3.24
CA ASP A 407 6.20 -23.22 2.62
C ASP A 407 5.98 -24.57 3.32
N LEU A 408 5.80 -24.56 4.63
CA LEU A 408 5.48 -25.75 5.41
C LEU A 408 4.06 -26.27 5.12
N LEU A 409 3.17 -25.42 4.63
CA LEU A 409 1.79 -25.76 4.29
C LEU A 409 1.57 -26.03 2.79
N LYS A 410 2.55 -25.90 1.92
CA LYS A 410 2.43 -26.33 0.53
C LYS A 410 2.34 -27.85 0.45
#